data_2695ddcef4d67e7fd12344f8ae2aa8b8
#
_entry.id   2695ddcef4d67e7fd12344f8ae2aa8b8
#
_cell.length_a   1.000
_cell.length_b   1.000
_cell.length_c   1.000
_cell.angle_alpha   90.00
_cell.angle_beta   90.00
_cell.angle_gamma   90.00
#
_symmetry.space_group_name_H-M   'P 1'
#
loop_
_entity.id
_entity.type
_entity.pdbx_description
1 polymer ?
#
loop_
_entity_poly.entity_id
_entity_poly.type
_entity_poly.pdbx_seq_one_letter_code
_entity_poly.pdbx_strand_id
1 'polypeptide(L)'
;HVAVGGIDKLIPSFDDAMATLRVLPRNATGQHLTSYVTWIAGGVPTASAPDGKKSMHVVFVDNGRKAVLNDPILSQALRCVRCGACANVCPVYRLVGGHRMGYIYIGAIGLILTYLFHGKDRAKALVQNCVNCQACKSVCAAGIDLPGLIEEIRMRYIEQDGNSLPMNLLASTLKNRKAFHTLLK
;
A
#
# COMPACT_ATOMS: atom_id res chain seq x y z
N HIS A 1 29.05 4.22 3.38
CA HIS A 1 27.75 3.61 3.17
C HIS A 1 26.71 4.66 2.80
N VAL A 2 25.77 4.32 1.91
CA VAL A 2 24.63 5.17 1.59
C VAL A 2 23.36 4.38 1.87
N ALA A 3 22.51 4.87 2.78
CA ALA A 3 21.20 4.31 3.06
C ALA A 3 20.12 5.24 2.48
N VAL A 4 19.19 4.68 1.71
CA VAL A 4 18.08 5.43 1.12
C VAL A 4 16.77 4.83 1.62
N GLY A 5 15.91 5.67 2.18
CA GLY A 5 14.63 5.22 2.74
C GLY A 5 13.53 6.27 2.66
N GLY A 6 12.28 5.81 2.59
CA GLY A 6 11.14 6.71 2.69
C GLY A 6 11.01 7.26 4.11
N ILE A 7 10.65 8.54 4.25
CA ILE A 7 10.42 9.16 5.56
C ILE A 7 9.31 8.47 6.36
N ASP A 8 8.42 7.75 5.67
CA ASP A 8 7.35 6.94 6.25
C ASP A 8 7.85 5.62 6.88
N LYS A 9 9.15 5.32 6.80
CA LYS A 9 9.78 4.12 7.38
C LYS A 9 10.66 4.41 8.59
N LEU A 10 10.66 5.64 9.06
CA LEU A 10 11.32 5.99 10.32
C LEU A 10 10.58 5.37 11.50
N ILE A 11 11.33 4.78 12.41
CA ILE A 11 10.83 4.16 13.63
C ILE A 11 11.39 4.94 14.82
N PRO A 12 10.57 5.32 15.82
CA PRO A 12 10.97 6.25 16.85
C PRO A 12 11.93 5.64 17.89
N SER A 13 11.88 4.32 18.09
CA SER A 13 12.68 3.64 19.11
C SER A 13 13.25 2.30 18.65
N PHE A 14 14.26 1.81 19.34
CA PHE A 14 14.81 0.47 19.12
C PHE A 14 13.80 -0.62 19.45
N ASP A 15 13.00 -0.45 20.49
CA ASP A 15 11.96 -1.41 20.88
C ASP A 15 10.89 -1.55 19.80
N ASP A 16 10.48 -0.45 19.18
CA ASP A 16 9.56 -0.47 18.03
C ASP A 16 10.18 -1.17 16.82
N ALA A 17 11.48 -0.99 16.59
CA ALA A 17 12.19 -1.70 15.54
C ALA A 17 12.18 -3.21 15.79
N MET A 18 12.46 -3.63 17.04
CA MET A 18 12.41 -5.04 17.43
C MET A 18 11.00 -5.62 17.33
N ALA A 19 9.97 -4.86 17.71
CA ALA A 19 8.57 -5.27 17.54
C ALA A 19 8.24 -5.46 16.05
N THR A 20 8.64 -4.52 15.20
CA THR A 20 8.42 -4.59 13.74
C THR A 20 9.10 -5.83 13.13
N LEU A 21 10.35 -6.12 13.53
CA LEU A 21 11.11 -7.30 13.08
C LEU A 21 10.45 -8.63 13.49
N ARG A 22 9.70 -8.64 14.59
CA ARG A 22 8.94 -9.83 15.03
C ARG A 22 7.62 -9.99 14.29
N VAL A 23 6.92 -8.88 14.04
CA VAL A 23 5.61 -8.86 13.37
C VAL A 23 5.73 -9.17 11.87
N LEU A 24 6.73 -8.59 11.22
CA LEU A 24 6.88 -8.62 9.77
C LEU A 24 6.98 -10.04 9.18
N PRO A 25 7.91 -10.92 9.60
CA PRO A 25 8.02 -12.27 9.07
C PRO A 25 6.83 -13.16 9.46
N ARG A 26 6.27 -12.97 10.65
CA ARG A 26 5.10 -13.73 11.09
C ARG A 26 3.88 -13.43 10.23
N ASN A 27 3.66 -12.16 9.94
CA ASN A 27 2.51 -11.74 9.13
C ASN A 27 2.69 -12.06 7.64
N ALA A 28 3.93 -12.04 7.15
CA ALA A 28 4.26 -12.35 5.76
C ALA A 28 4.14 -13.85 5.44
N THR A 29 4.80 -14.69 6.23
CA THR A 29 5.04 -16.11 5.92
C THR A 29 4.87 -17.06 7.11
N GLY A 30 4.47 -16.56 8.28
CA GLY A 30 4.34 -17.36 9.51
C GLY A 30 5.66 -17.68 10.23
N GLN A 31 6.78 -17.11 9.78
CA GLN A 31 8.10 -17.33 10.39
C GLN A 31 8.20 -16.61 11.74
N HIS A 32 8.88 -17.21 12.69
CA HIS A 32 9.13 -16.58 13.99
C HIS A 32 10.15 -15.44 13.93
N LEU A 33 11.16 -15.56 13.08
CA LEU A 33 12.21 -14.59 12.84
C LEU A 33 12.51 -14.49 11.35
N THR A 34 13.01 -13.33 10.92
CA THR A 34 13.56 -13.17 9.58
C THR A 34 14.98 -13.75 9.54
N SER A 35 15.34 -14.41 8.43
CA SER A 35 16.65 -15.04 8.26
C SER A 35 17.78 -14.03 8.07
N TYR A 36 17.48 -12.85 7.51
CA TYR A 36 18.49 -11.86 7.16
C TYR A 36 18.09 -10.49 7.71
N VAL A 37 18.85 -10.02 8.69
CA VAL A 37 18.76 -8.66 9.24
C VAL A 37 20.15 -8.07 9.26
N THR A 38 20.30 -6.91 8.65
CA THR A 38 21.55 -6.16 8.69
C THR A 38 21.35 -4.88 9.49
N TRP A 39 22.13 -4.71 10.54
CA TRP A 39 22.20 -3.49 11.33
C TRP A 39 23.40 -2.67 10.90
N ILE A 40 23.18 -1.38 10.63
CA ILE A 40 24.25 -0.44 10.28
C ILE A 40 24.18 0.72 11.26
N ALA A 41 25.19 0.83 12.11
CA ALA A 41 25.30 1.89 13.12
C ALA A 41 26.56 2.71 12.84
N GLY A 42 26.41 3.83 12.15
CA GLY A 42 27.49 4.78 11.90
C GLY A 42 28.62 4.26 10.97
N GLY A 43 29.73 4.97 10.97
CA GLY A 43 30.95 4.58 10.27
C GLY A 43 31.84 3.72 11.13
N VAL A 44 32.12 2.48 10.72
CA VAL A 44 33.04 1.59 11.41
C VAL A 44 34.43 1.76 10.83
N PRO A 45 35.51 1.91 11.66
CA PRO A 45 36.88 1.86 11.20
C PRO A 45 37.17 0.55 10.47
N THR A 46 37.82 0.62 9.33
CA THR A 46 38.26 -0.57 8.59
C THR A 46 39.75 -0.51 8.27
N ALA A 47 40.40 -1.67 8.22
CA ALA A 47 41.83 -1.76 7.87
C ALA A 47 42.17 -1.17 6.49
N SER A 48 41.19 -1.07 5.59
CA SER A 48 41.37 -0.48 4.25
C SER A 48 41.20 1.04 4.19
N ALA A 49 40.86 1.70 5.30
CA ALA A 49 40.81 3.16 5.42
C ALA A 49 41.78 3.60 6.52
N PRO A 50 42.98 4.11 6.18
CA PRO A 50 44.02 4.46 7.15
C PRO A 50 43.55 5.47 8.21
N ASP A 51 42.59 6.34 7.86
CA ASP A 51 41.99 7.32 8.77
C ASP A 51 40.78 6.75 9.54
N GLY A 52 40.51 5.47 9.40
CA GLY A 52 39.65 4.68 10.25
C GLY A 52 38.15 4.95 10.21
N LYS A 53 37.65 5.89 9.41
CA LYS A 53 36.22 6.24 9.44
C LYS A 53 35.57 6.09 8.06
N LYS A 54 34.70 5.09 7.94
CA LYS A 54 33.75 5.09 6.82
C LYS A 54 32.62 6.08 7.08
N SER A 55 32.38 6.96 6.13
CA SER A 55 31.22 7.87 6.20
C SER A 55 29.93 7.10 5.95
N MET A 56 28.87 7.46 6.68
CA MET A 56 27.51 6.98 6.46
C MET A 56 26.65 8.16 6.04
N HIS A 57 26.00 8.02 4.89
CA HIS A 57 25.05 9.00 4.38
C HIS A 57 23.65 8.39 4.42
N VAL A 58 22.70 9.13 4.98
CA VAL A 58 21.29 8.71 5.03
C VAL A 58 20.48 9.69 4.20
N VAL A 59 19.79 9.17 3.17
CA VAL A 59 18.95 9.96 2.28
C VAL A 59 17.49 9.61 2.54
N PHE A 60 16.72 10.59 3.00
CA PHE A 60 15.29 10.45 3.21
C PHE A 60 14.51 10.89 1.97
N VAL A 61 13.70 10.00 1.44
CA VAL A 61 12.86 10.26 0.27
C VAL A 61 11.45 10.64 0.73
N ASP A 62 11.04 11.87 0.42
CA ASP A 62 9.66 12.30 0.64
C ASP A 62 8.73 11.80 -0.48
N ASN A 63 8.98 12.15 -1.72
CA ASN A 63 8.15 11.77 -2.87
C ASN A 63 6.63 11.89 -2.59
N GLY A 64 6.21 13.02 -2.01
CA GLY A 64 4.81 13.30 -1.70
C GLY A 64 4.26 12.68 -0.41
N ARG A 65 5.08 11.98 0.39
CA ARG A 65 4.63 11.35 1.65
C ARG A 65 4.11 12.35 2.67
N LYS A 66 4.71 13.55 2.74
CA LYS A 66 4.22 14.64 3.59
C LYS A 66 2.83 15.11 3.15
N ALA A 67 2.58 15.19 1.86
CA ALA A 67 1.25 15.54 1.35
C ALA A 67 0.21 14.47 1.71
N VAL A 68 0.57 13.18 1.56
CA VAL A 68 -0.29 12.06 1.95
C VAL A 68 -0.56 12.05 3.46
N LEU A 69 0.39 12.46 4.30
CA LEU A 69 0.19 12.54 5.75
C LEU A 69 -0.95 13.50 6.14
N ASN A 70 -1.15 14.55 5.36
CA ASN A 70 -2.22 15.53 5.56
C ASN A 70 -3.59 15.07 5.02
N ASP A 71 -3.65 13.96 4.28
CA ASP A 71 -4.92 13.38 3.82
C ASP A 71 -5.55 12.59 4.97
N PRO A 72 -6.76 12.96 5.44
CA PRO A 72 -7.37 12.35 6.61
C PRO A 72 -7.70 10.87 6.43
N ILE A 73 -7.86 10.40 5.19
CA ILE A 73 -8.25 9.03 4.88
C ILE A 73 -7.02 8.23 4.38
N LEU A 74 -6.33 8.74 3.36
CA LEU A 74 -5.25 8.00 2.69
C LEU A 74 -3.94 7.96 3.49
N SER A 75 -3.77 8.81 4.52
CA SER A 75 -2.61 8.79 5.42
C SER A 75 -2.37 7.43 6.08
N GLN A 76 -3.42 6.63 6.28
CA GLN A 76 -3.32 5.26 6.80
C GLN A 76 -2.35 4.40 5.98
N ALA A 77 -2.23 4.63 4.67
CA ALA A 77 -1.36 3.86 3.79
C ALA A 77 0.13 3.98 4.16
N LEU A 78 0.53 5.07 4.80
CA LEU A 78 1.91 5.30 5.25
C LEU A 78 2.36 4.34 6.35
N ARG A 79 1.43 3.80 7.15
CA ARG A 79 1.70 2.80 8.19
C ARG A 79 2.10 1.43 7.65
N CYS A 80 2.03 1.23 6.34
CA CYS A 80 2.31 -0.07 5.72
C CYS A 80 3.75 -0.52 5.95
N VAL A 81 3.94 -1.66 6.60
CA VAL A 81 5.24 -2.29 6.86
C VAL A 81 5.75 -3.19 5.71
N ARG A 82 5.04 -3.24 4.61
CA ARG A 82 5.41 -3.99 3.38
C ARG A 82 5.53 -5.51 3.57
N CYS A 83 4.81 -6.10 4.51
CA CYS A 83 4.86 -7.54 4.78
C CYS A 83 4.29 -8.43 3.64
N GLY A 84 3.45 -7.88 2.75
CA GLY A 84 2.87 -8.63 1.62
C GLY A 84 1.66 -9.50 1.95
N ALA A 85 1.21 -9.60 3.22
CA ALA A 85 0.09 -10.45 3.63
C ALA A 85 -1.21 -10.15 2.85
N CYS A 86 -1.46 -8.89 2.53
CA CYS A 86 -2.62 -8.49 1.73
C CYS A 86 -2.62 -9.04 0.29
N ALA A 87 -1.45 -9.34 -0.27
CA ALA A 87 -1.34 -10.03 -1.55
C ALA A 87 -1.61 -11.52 -1.40
N ASN A 88 -1.08 -12.14 -0.33
CA ASN A 88 -1.24 -13.58 -0.09
C ASN A 88 -2.69 -14.03 0.05
N VAL A 89 -3.54 -13.21 0.66
CA VAL A 89 -4.97 -13.54 0.87
C VAL A 89 -5.89 -13.02 -0.23
N CYS A 90 -5.39 -12.21 -1.14
CA CYS A 90 -6.21 -11.60 -2.17
C CYS A 90 -6.61 -12.62 -3.25
N PRO A 91 -7.92 -12.89 -3.47
CA PRO A 91 -8.35 -13.83 -4.49
C PRO A 91 -7.97 -13.37 -5.89
N VAL A 92 -8.05 -12.07 -6.17
CA VAL A 92 -7.68 -11.52 -7.48
C VAL A 92 -6.17 -11.65 -7.72
N TYR A 93 -5.34 -11.29 -6.73
CA TYR A 93 -3.90 -11.44 -6.84
C TYR A 93 -3.48 -12.90 -7.11
N ARG A 94 -4.13 -13.86 -6.45
CA ARG A 94 -3.86 -15.29 -6.65
C ARG A 94 -4.21 -15.78 -8.06
N LEU A 95 -5.18 -15.16 -8.71
CA LEU A 95 -5.60 -15.51 -10.07
C LEU A 95 -4.73 -14.85 -11.14
N VAL A 96 -4.44 -13.55 -11.00
CA VAL A 96 -3.83 -12.75 -12.07
C VAL A 96 -2.37 -12.40 -11.84
N GLY A 97 -1.86 -12.63 -10.62
CA GLY A 97 -0.47 -12.34 -10.25
C GLY A 97 -0.18 -10.86 -10.07
N GLY A 98 1.07 -10.56 -9.67
CA GLY A 98 1.51 -9.20 -9.36
C GLY A 98 1.54 -8.24 -10.54
N HIS A 99 1.75 -8.75 -11.74
CA HIS A 99 1.79 -7.93 -12.97
C HIS A 99 0.43 -7.34 -13.36
N ARG A 100 -0.66 -8.00 -12.97
CA ARG A 100 -2.03 -7.54 -13.26
C ARG A 100 -2.68 -6.85 -12.07
N MET A 101 -2.24 -7.18 -10.84
CA MET A 101 -2.77 -6.56 -9.64
C MET A 101 -1.71 -5.72 -8.92
N GLY A 102 -1.19 -4.75 -9.62
CA GLY A 102 -0.16 -3.83 -9.13
C GLY A 102 0.62 -3.18 -10.27
N TYR A 103 1.59 -2.38 -9.89
CA TYR A 103 2.57 -1.77 -10.79
C TYR A 103 3.97 -2.08 -10.26
N ILE A 104 4.63 -1.11 -9.59
CA ILE A 104 5.88 -1.37 -8.84
C ILE A 104 5.55 -2.05 -7.50
N TYR A 105 4.47 -1.64 -6.87
CA TYR A 105 3.95 -2.24 -5.66
C TYR A 105 2.80 -3.19 -5.98
N ILE A 106 2.73 -4.32 -5.31
CA ILE A 106 1.78 -5.40 -5.57
C ILE A 106 0.74 -5.56 -4.45
N GLY A 107 -0.35 -6.27 -4.76
CA GLY A 107 -1.43 -6.54 -3.80
C GLY A 107 -2.31 -5.33 -3.52
N ALA A 108 -3.21 -5.44 -2.55
CA ALA A 108 -4.17 -4.39 -2.23
C ALA A 108 -3.51 -3.04 -1.88
N ILE A 109 -2.44 -3.08 -1.07
CA ILE A 109 -1.66 -1.86 -0.77
C ILE A 109 -0.98 -1.30 -2.02
N GLY A 110 -0.61 -2.16 -2.97
CA GLY A 110 0.02 -1.76 -4.23
C GLY A 110 -0.85 -0.86 -5.07
N LEU A 111 -2.16 -1.10 -5.10
CA LEU A 111 -3.13 -0.26 -5.80
C LEU A 111 -3.14 1.16 -5.22
N ILE A 112 -3.17 1.27 -3.89
CA ILE A 112 -3.18 2.54 -3.16
C ILE A 112 -1.87 3.30 -3.37
N LEU A 113 -0.72 2.62 -3.21
CA LEU A 113 0.58 3.26 -3.34
C LEU A 113 0.89 3.68 -4.78
N THR A 114 0.36 2.97 -5.77
CA THR A 114 0.44 3.39 -7.17
C THR A 114 -0.30 4.72 -7.38
N TYR A 115 -1.49 4.85 -6.80
CA TYR A 115 -2.25 6.11 -6.83
C TYR A 115 -1.48 7.26 -6.18
N LEU A 116 -0.89 7.01 -5.01
CA LEU A 116 -0.20 8.04 -4.22
C LEU A 116 1.14 8.47 -4.82
N PHE A 117 1.92 7.55 -5.40
CA PHE A 117 3.32 7.79 -5.73
C PHE A 117 3.68 7.66 -7.21
N HIS A 118 2.81 7.09 -8.04
CA HIS A 118 3.08 6.84 -9.46
C HIS A 118 2.08 7.46 -10.43
N GLY A 119 1.13 8.21 -9.90
CA GLY A 119 0.15 8.95 -10.66
C GLY A 119 -1.21 8.27 -10.76
N LYS A 120 -2.21 9.12 -10.83
CA LYS A 120 -3.62 8.72 -10.84
C LYS A 120 -3.97 7.87 -12.06
N ASP A 121 -3.48 8.24 -13.25
CA ASP A 121 -3.79 7.53 -14.49
C ASP A 121 -3.37 6.06 -14.45
N ARG A 122 -2.20 5.77 -13.87
CA ARG A 122 -1.73 4.39 -13.72
C ARG A 122 -2.56 3.56 -12.76
N ALA A 123 -3.06 4.18 -11.71
CA ALA A 123 -3.85 3.49 -10.70
C ALA A 123 -5.31 3.27 -11.13
N LYS A 124 -5.85 4.08 -12.03
CA LYS A 124 -7.27 4.09 -12.42
C LYS A 124 -7.78 2.71 -12.84
N ALA A 125 -7.08 2.04 -13.74
CA ALA A 125 -7.45 0.69 -14.18
C ALA A 125 -7.17 -0.36 -13.08
N LEU A 126 -6.09 -0.20 -12.33
CA LEU A 126 -5.67 -1.16 -11.32
C LEU A 126 -6.65 -1.25 -10.15
N VAL A 127 -7.15 -0.11 -9.66
CA VAL A 127 -8.08 -0.10 -8.51
C VAL A 127 -9.40 -0.81 -8.82
N GLN A 128 -9.77 -0.93 -10.10
CA GLN A 128 -10.97 -1.68 -10.54
C GLN A 128 -10.84 -3.19 -10.33
N ASN A 129 -9.62 -3.72 -10.21
CA ASN A 129 -9.40 -5.14 -9.96
C ASN A 129 -9.82 -5.58 -8.55
N CYS A 130 -10.02 -4.66 -7.61
CA CYS A 130 -10.43 -5.00 -6.26
C CYS A 130 -11.92 -5.39 -6.22
N VAL A 131 -12.21 -6.59 -5.72
CA VAL A 131 -13.59 -7.09 -5.54
C VAL A 131 -14.18 -6.82 -4.16
N ASN A 132 -13.51 -6.01 -3.36
CA ASN A 132 -13.95 -5.58 -2.01
C ASN A 132 -14.28 -6.75 -1.04
N CYS A 133 -13.56 -7.86 -1.11
CA CYS A 133 -13.81 -9.06 -0.31
C CYS A 133 -13.37 -8.95 1.16
N GLN A 134 -12.77 -7.85 1.59
CA GLN A 134 -12.29 -7.52 2.94
C GLN A 134 -11.14 -8.40 3.48
N ALA A 135 -10.71 -9.45 2.80
CA ALA A 135 -9.68 -10.37 3.29
C ALA A 135 -8.35 -9.68 3.62
N CYS A 136 -7.94 -8.68 2.84
CA CYS A 136 -6.71 -7.92 3.08
C CYS A 136 -6.77 -7.05 4.34
N LYS A 137 -7.96 -6.59 4.75
CA LYS A 137 -8.18 -5.84 5.99
C LYS A 137 -7.98 -6.73 7.20
N SER A 138 -8.53 -7.94 7.18
CA SER A 138 -8.48 -8.88 8.30
C SER A 138 -7.07 -9.35 8.66
N VAL A 139 -6.14 -9.36 7.69
CA VAL A 139 -4.75 -9.81 7.90
C VAL A 139 -3.74 -8.67 8.02
N CYS A 140 -4.18 -7.43 7.98
CA CYS A 140 -3.25 -6.29 8.00
C CYS A 140 -2.68 -6.06 9.40
N ALA A 141 -1.39 -6.36 9.60
CA ALA A 141 -0.69 -6.14 10.87
C ALA A 141 -0.64 -4.66 11.30
N ALA A 142 -0.71 -3.73 10.35
CA ALA A 142 -0.72 -2.29 10.61
C ALA A 142 -2.15 -1.71 10.78
N GLY A 143 -3.19 -2.55 10.78
CA GLY A 143 -4.59 -2.15 10.96
C GLY A 143 -5.10 -1.19 9.88
N ILE A 144 -4.64 -1.30 8.64
CA ILE A 144 -5.04 -0.44 7.53
C ILE A 144 -6.34 -0.97 6.92
N ASP A 145 -7.32 -0.10 6.73
CA ASP A 145 -8.54 -0.41 6.00
C ASP A 145 -8.31 -0.34 4.48
N LEU A 146 -7.57 -1.33 3.96
CA LEU A 146 -7.19 -1.37 2.55
C LEU A 146 -8.38 -1.34 1.58
N PRO A 147 -9.46 -2.10 1.79
CA PRO A 147 -10.63 -2.01 0.92
C PRO A 147 -11.30 -0.65 0.96
N GLY A 148 -11.45 -0.05 2.14
CA GLY A 148 -12.02 1.28 2.30
C GLY A 148 -11.18 2.35 1.60
N LEU A 149 -9.84 2.27 1.68
CA LEU A 149 -8.96 3.19 0.95
C LEU A 149 -9.07 3.02 -0.57
N ILE A 150 -9.23 1.79 -1.08
CA ILE A 150 -9.43 1.55 -2.51
C ILE A 150 -10.78 2.11 -2.98
N GLU A 151 -11.81 1.96 -2.17
CA GLU A 151 -13.14 2.52 -2.43
C GLU A 151 -13.11 4.05 -2.47
N GLU A 152 -12.44 4.68 -1.50
CA GLU A 152 -12.20 6.13 -1.48
C GLU A 152 -11.51 6.61 -2.78
N ILE A 153 -10.46 5.90 -3.21
CA ILE A 153 -9.77 6.23 -4.47
C ILE A 153 -10.73 6.13 -5.67
N ARG A 154 -11.60 5.11 -5.71
CA ARG A 154 -12.61 4.98 -6.76
C ARG A 154 -13.61 6.14 -6.73
N MET A 155 -14.05 6.56 -5.54
CA MET A 155 -14.94 7.71 -5.41
C MET A 155 -14.29 8.99 -5.93
N ARG A 156 -13.02 9.23 -5.58
CA ARG A 156 -12.26 10.39 -6.11
C ARG A 156 -12.15 10.39 -7.64
N TYR A 157 -12.02 9.22 -8.28
CA TYR A 157 -12.09 9.13 -9.75
C TYR A 157 -13.48 9.48 -10.30
N ILE A 158 -14.54 8.99 -9.66
CA ILE A 158 -15.92 9.30 -10.07
C ILE A 158 -16.21 10.80 -9.94
N GLU A 159 -15.72 11.43 -8.88
CA GLU A 159 -15.86 12.89 -8.66
C GLU A 159 -15.11 13.70 -9.71
N GLN A 160 -13.93 13.24 -10.15
CA GLN A 160 -13.11 13.94 -11.15
C GLN A 160 -13.58 13.73 -12.58
N ASP A 161 -13.90 12.50 -12.95
CA ASP A 161 -14.16 12.11 -14.33
C ASP A 161 -15.66 11.97 -14.64
N GLY A 162 -16.49 11.97 -13.60
CA GLY A 162 -17.90 11.62 -13.70
C GLY A 162 -18.13 10.11 -13.91
N ASN A 163 -19.36 9.69 -13.79
CA ASN A 163 -19.75 8.33 -14.17
C ASN A 163 -19.96 8.23 -15.70
N SER A 164 -19.68 7.06 -16.26
CA SER A 164 -20.03 6.78 -17.66
C SER A 164 -21.55 6.84 -17.86
N LEU A 165 -21.98 7.25 -19.08
CA LEU A 165 -23.40 7.30 -19.42
C LEU A 165 -24.17 6.00 -19.11
N PRO A 166 -23.65 4.80 -19.45
CA PRO A 166 -24.31 3.54 -19.07
C PRO A 166 -24.45 3.35 -17.55
N MET A 167 -23.46 3.76 -16.78
CA MET A 167 -23.49 3.65 -15.32
C MET A 167 -24.52 4.61 -14.70
N ASN A 168 -24.63 5.84 -15.23
CA ASN A 168 -25.63 6.80 -14.79
C ASN A 168 -27.06 6.31 -15.11
N LEU A 169 -27.26 5.71 -16.28
CA LEU A 169 -28.54 5.12 -16.68
C LEU A 169 -28.89 3.94 -15.75
N LEU A 170 -27.94 3.04 -15.48
CA LEU A 170 -28.11 1.93 -14.57
C LEU A 170 -28.47 2.43 -13.15
N ALA A 171 -27.71 3.40 -12.64
CA ALA A 171 -27.96 3.97 -11.32
C ALA A 171 -29.35 4.64 -11.24
N SER A 172 -29.79 5.33 -12.28
CA SER A 172 -31.12 5.97 -12.33
C SER A 172 -32.25 4.93 -12.34
N THR A 173 -32.08 3.83 -13.08
CA THR A 173 -33.06 2.73 -13.11
C THR A 173 -33.13 1.98 -11.79
N LEU A 174 -31.99 1.73 -11.14
CA LEU A 174 -31.94 1.09 -9.81
C LEU A 174 -32.55 1.96 -8.70
N LYS A 175 -32.41 3.29 -8.80
CA LYS A 175 -33.07 4.25 -7.86
C LYS A 175 -34.59 4.28 -8.05
N ASN A 176 -35.10 4.00 -9.24
CA ASN A 176 -36.51 4.01 -9.53
C ASN A 176 -37.10 2.59 -9.47
N ARG A 177 -37.75 2.26 -8.32
CA ARG A 177 -38.32 0.94 -8.08
C ARG A 177 -39.28 0.48 -9.19
N LYS A 178 -40.08 1.40 -9.76
CA LYS A 178 -41.02 1.07 -10.85
C LYS A 178 -40.28 0.71 -12.13
N ALA A 179 -39.28 1.51 -12.51
CA ALA A 179 -38.45 1.24 -13.69
C ALA A 179 -37.70 -0.07 -13.56
N PHE A 180 -37.13 -0.37 -12.37
CA PHE A 180 -36.44 -1.64 -12.10
C PHE A 180 -37.37 -2.85 -12.25
N HIS A 181 -38.58 -2.82 -11.68
CA HIS A 181 -39.54 -3.90 -11.81
C HIS A 181 -40.07 -4.07 -13.25
N THR A 182 -40.12 -3.00 -14.05
CA THR A 182 -40.52 -3.08 -15.45
C THR A 182 -39.45 -3.75 -16.32
N LEU A 183 -38.18 -3.55 -16.00
CA LEU A 183 -37.05 -4.17 -16.69
C LEU A 183 -36.87 -5.66 -16.36
N LEU A 184 -37.38 -6.13 -15.24
CA LEU A 184 -37.31 -7.54 -14.82
C LEU A 184 -38.49 -8.40 -15.33
N LYS A 185 -39.48 -7.80 -15.99
CA LYS A 185 -40.59 -8.49 -16.68
C LYS A 185 -40.26 -8.70 -18.15
#